data_d8578fbe5baca763dd04ed37160ddd3f
#
_entry.id   d8578fbe5baca763dd04ed37160ddd3f
#
_cell.length_a   1.000
_cell.length_b   1.000
_cell.length_c   1.000
_cell.angle_alpha   90.00
_cell.angle_beta   90.00
_cell.angle_gamma   90.00
#
_symmetry.space_group_name_H-M   'P 1'
#
loop_
_entity.id
_entity.type
_entity.pdbx_description
1 polymer ?
#
loop_
_entity_poly.entity_id
_entity_poly.type
_entity_poly.pdbx_seq_one_letter_code
_entity_poly.pdbx_strand_id
1 'polypeptide(L)'
;MIIRKTLLALSALLAATLGGCGDTSRLARDSDMGPTPVIAEPNPTLIPTVKVAAVEGWPAGSAPVAAPGLVVNAYATGLEHPRWIYVLPNGDVLVAETNAPPRPADRKGIKGKVMGIMMKRAGAGTPSANRITLLRDADGDGVAETRSVFLKDLNSPFGMSMVGTDFYVADTDAIRRFKYTPGATTLNGPGTKVVDLPAGPINHHWTKNVLASIDGKRLYVTVGSNSNIAENGMDNERNRAAILEVDPATGTLRVFASGLRNPNGLAWQPDSGVLWTAVNERDELGSDLVPDYMTSVKEGAFYGWPYSYYGQHVDTRVKPQNPELVAKALAPDYALGAHTASLGLAFYQGKLLPARYYGGAFVGQHGSWNRNPRSGYRVIFVPFASGRPAGMPEEILTGFVSVEGKAYGRPVGVAVDRTGALLVADDVGNVIWRVAPAAN
;
A
#
# COMPACT_ATOMS: atom_id res chain seq x y z
N MET A 1 31.00 24.45 -44.87
CA MET A 1 31.21 23.02 -44.52
C MET A 1 31.55 22.80 -43.03
N ILE A 2 31.96 23.80 -42.28
CA ILE A 2 32.34 23.71 -40.83
C ILE A 2 31.10 23.72 -39.91
N ILE A 3 30.06 24.49 -40.23
CA ILE A 3 28.86 24.64 -39.39
C ILE A 3 28.03 23.35 -39.30
N ARG A 4 27.99 22.51 -40.36
CA ARG A 4 27.26 21.23 -40.33
C ARG A 4 27.92 20.15 -39.45
N LYS A 5 29.26 20.18 -39.31
CA LYS A 5 29.99 19.24 -38.47
C LYS A 5 29.84 19.54 -36.98
N THR A 6 29.69 20.82 -36.62
CA THR A 6 29.50 21.24 -35.22
C THR A 6 28.10 20.93 -34.70
N LEU A 7 27.08 21.01 -35.55
CA LEU A 7 25.71 20.61 -35.16
C LEU A 7 25.54 19.11 -35.01
N LEU A 8 26.22 18.29 -35.80
CA LEU A 8 26.23 16.82 -35.64
C LEU A 8 26.97 16.38 -34.39
N ALA A 9 28.07 17.05 -34.02
CA ALA A 9 28.79 16.78 -32.79
C ALA A 9 27.98 17.15 -31.53
N LEU A 10 27.25 18.27 -31.57
CA LEU A 10 26.36 18.67 -30.48
C LEU A 10 25.16 17.73 -30.34
N SER A 11 24.60 17.23 -31.45
CA SER A 11 23.51 16.26 -31.44
C SER A 11 23.96 14.88 -30.93
N ALA A 12 25.17 14.44 -31.23
CA ALA A 12 25.75 13.20 -30.73
C ALA A 12 26.10 13.30 -29.23
N LEU A 13 26.57 14.46 -28.76
CA LEU A 13 26.82 14.68 -27.34
C LEU A 13 25.52 14.72 -26.52
N LEU A 14 24.43 15.31 -27.06
CA LEU A 14 23.12 15.33 -26.44
C LEU A 14 22.48 13.93 -26.40
N ALA A 15 22.70 13.10 -27.41
CA ALA A 15 22.22 11.72 -27.45
C ALA A 15 22.99 10.78 -26.49
N ALA A 16 24.28 11.04 -26.28
CA ALA A 16 25.10 10.26 -25.33
C ALA A 16 24.80 10.57 -23.84
N THR A 17 24.22 11.77 -23.55
CA THR A 17 23.85 12.14 -22.17
C THR A 17 22.45 11.67 -21.76
N LEU A 18 21.63 11.17 -22.68
CA LEU A 18 20.30 10.62 -22.38
C LEU A 18 20.30 9.16 -21.94
N GLY A 19 21.43 8.47 -22.02
CA GLY A 19 21.58 7.08 -21.61
C GLY A 19 21.95 6.84 -20.14
N GLY A 20 22.10 7.88 -19.30
CA GLY A 20 22.65 7.77 -17.95
C GLY A 20 21.90 8.54 -16.86
N CYS A 21 20.62 8.86 -17.02
CA CYS A 21 19.85 9.58 -16.00
C CYS A 21 19.14 8.60 -15.09
N GLY A 22 19.65 8.43 -13.85
CA GLY A 22 19.08 7.60 -12.80
C GLY A 22 20.00 6.47 -12.36
N ASP A 23 19.70 5.89 -11.19
CA ASP A 23 20.40 4.75 -10.65
C ASP A 23 19.78 3.43 -11.15
N THR A 24 20.60 2.38 -11.14
CA THR A 24 20.18 0.99 -11.41
C THR A 24 20.55 0.14 -10.22
N SER A 25 19.66 -0.78 -9.81
CA SER A 25 19.89 -1.73 -8.73
C SER A 25 21.18 -2.52 -8.96
N ARG A 26 21.98 -2.66 -7.90
CA ARG A 26 23.26 -3.38 -7.85
C ARG A 26 23.19 -4.61 -6.97
N LEU A 27 22.16 -4.70 -6.14
CA LEU A 27 21.96 -5.85 -5.26
C LEU A 27 21.51 -7.08 -6.08
N ALA A 28 21.90 -8.25 -5.62
CA ALA A 28 21.35 -9.50 -6.11
C ALA A 28 19.83 -9.53 -5.86
N ARG A 29 19.12 -10.22 -6.74
CA ARG A 29 17.67 -10.35 -6.62
C ARG A 29 17.27 -10.85 -5.22
N ASP A 30 16.27 -10.22 -4.62
CA ASP A 30 15.66 -10.55 -3.32
C ASP A 30 16.61 -10.46 -2.12
N SER A 31 17.88 -10.01 -2.27
CA SER A 31 18.79 -9.82 -1.14
C SER A 31 18.40 -8.66 -0.21
N ASP A 32 17.53 -7.76 -0.66
CA ASP A 32 16.91 -6.66 0.08
C ASP A 32 15.58 -7.06 0.74
N MET A 33 15.30 -8.38 0.83
CA MET A 33 14.08 -8.96 1.41
C MET A 33 14.39 -9.92 2.55
N GLY A 34 13.35 -10.24 3.33
CA GLY A 34 13.45 -11.23 4.38
C GLY A 34 13.78 -10.68 5.76
N PRO A 35 14.07 -11.56 6.75
CA PRO A 35 14.32 -11.15 8.13
C PRO A 35 15.72 -10.54 8.33
N THR A 36 16.66 -10.78 7.40
CA THR A 36 18.06 -10.30 7.45
C THR A 36 18.46 -9.72 6.09
N PRO A 37 17.81 -8.59 5.66
CA PRO A 37 18.10 -8.02 4.35
C PRO A 37 19.47 -7.36 4.27
N VAL A 38 20.01 -7.28 3.07
CA VAL A 38 21.15 -6.40 2.77
C VAL A 38 20.63 -4.97 2.67
N ILE A 39 21.10 -4.08 3.53
CA ILE A 39 20.84 -2.65 3.46
C ILE A 39 21.97 -2.00 2.69
N ALA A 40 21.68 -1.51 1.49
CA ALA A 40 22.67 -0.88 0.61
C ALA A 40 23.14 0.48 1.16
N GLU A 41 24.28 0.96 0.65
CA GLU A 41 24.67 2.35 0.86
C GLU A 41 23.84 3.30 0.00
N PRO A 42 23.50 4.51 0.49
CA PRO A 42 22.79 5.50 -0.31
C PRO A 42 23.50 5.87 -1.60
N ASN A 43 22.77 5.84 -2.70
CA ASN A 43 23.26 6.25 -4.02
C ASN A 43 22.29 7.26 -4.69
N PRO A 44 22.09 8.45 -4.07
CA PRO A 44 21.22 9.45 -4.64
C PRO A 44 21.80 10.01 -5.94
N THR A 45 20.96 10.16 -6.96
CA THR A 45 21.33 10.75 -8.24
C THR A 45 20.74 12.15 -8.37
N LEU A 46 21.42 13.05 -9.13
CA LEU A 46 20.96 14.42 -9.38
C LEU A 46 19.54 14.42 -10.00
N ILE A 47 19.29 13.48 -10.91
CA ILE A 47 17.97 13.22 -11.49
C ILE A 47 17.52 11.87 -10.95
N PRO A 48 16.46 11.82 -10.11
CA PRO A 48 15.97 10.56 -9.57
C PRO A 48 15.58 9.57 -10.67
N THR A 49 15.81 8.30 -10.41
CA THR A 49 15.30 7.23 -11.27
C THR A 49 13.77 7.34 -11.35
N VAL A 50 13.22 7.45 -12.54
CA VAL A 50 11.78 7.45 -12.79
C VAL A 50 11.48 6.38 -13.83
N LYS A 51 10.94 5.25 -13.40
CA LYS A 51 10.62 4.10 -14.26
C LYS A 51 9.20 3.59 -14.00
N VAL A 52 8.24 4.47 -14.20
CA VAL A 52 6.81 4.17 -14.03
C VAL A 52 6.35 3.17 -15.09
N ALA A 53 5.55 2.17 -14.70
CA ALA A 53 4.79 1.35 -15.64
C ALA A 53 3.51 2.11 -16.04
N ALA A 54 3.40 2.49 -17.31
CA ALA A 54 2.17 3.10 -17.83
C ALA A 54 1.03 2.07 -17.79
N VAL A 55 -0.16 2.52 -17.42
CA VAL A 55 -1.35 1.65 -17.37
C VAL A 55 -1.78 1.26 -18.77
N GLU A 56 -2.01 -0.03 -18.96
CA GLU A 56 -2.61 -0.63 -20.17
C GLU A 56 -3.94 -1.31 -19.83
N GLY A 57 -4.06 -1.88 -18.64
CA GLY A 57 -5.18 -2.72 -18.22
C GLY A 57 -5.05 -4.16 -18.75
N TRP A 58 -5.86 -5.04 -18.21
CA TRP A 58 -5.84 -6.46 -18.59
C TRP A 58 -6.42 -6.68 -19.98
N PRO A 59 -5.71 -7.38 -20.87
CA PRO A 59 -6.30 -7.87 -22.10
C PRO A 59 -7.52 -8.78 -21.84
N ALA A 60 -8.47 -8.79 -22.74
CA ALA A 60 -9.67 -9.60 -22.57
C ALA A 60 -9.32 -11.10 -22.35
N GLY A 61 -9.88 -11.70 -21.31
CA GLY A 61 -9.65 -13.10 -20.95
C GLY A 61 -8.29 -13.38 -20.28
N SER A 62 -7.48 -12.36 -20.00
CA SER A 62 -6.23 -12.54 -19.28
C SER A 62 -6.38 -12.31 -17.76
N ALA A 63 -5.49 -12.90 -17.00
CA ALA A 63 -5.45 -12.84 -15.55
C ALA A 63 -4.00 -12.86 -15.04
N PRO A 64 -3.73 -12.49 -13.78
CA PRO A 64 -2.45 -12.72 -13.13
C PRO A 64 -2.05 -14.20 -13.15
N VAL A 65 -0.78 -14.48 -12.99
CA VAL A 65 -0.26 -15.84 -12.88
C VAL A 65 -0.21 -16.22 -11.40
N ALA A 66 -0.98 -17.25 -11.04
CA ALA A 66 -0.99 -17.79 -9.67
C ALA A 66 0.18 -18.74 -9.43
N ALA A 67 0.62 -18.84 -8.16
CA ALA A 67 1.62 -19.81 -7.73
C ALA A 67 1.19 -21.27 -8.02
N PRO A 68 2.12 -22.20 -8.18
CA PRO A 68 1.79 -23.61 -8.41
C PRO A 68 0.84 -24.19 -7.37
N GLY A 69 -0.21 -24.91 -7.84
CA GLY A 69 -1.27 -25.46 -7.00
C GLY A 69 -2.37 -24.47 -6.63
N LEU A 70 -2.27 -23.23 -7.09
CA LEU A 70 -3.33 -22.21 -6.96
C LEU A 70 -3.87 -21.83 -8.35
N VAL A 71 -5.10 -21.33 -8.35
CA VAL A 71 -5.76 -20.73 -9.51
C VAL A 71 -6.25 -19.34 -9.15
N VAL A 72 -6.40 -18.49 -10.14
CA VAL A 72 -6.94 -17.14 -10.00
C VAL A 72 -8.06 -16.91 -10.98
N ASN A 73 -9.15 -16.32 -10.50
CA ASN A 73 -10.26 -15.85 -11.32
C ASN A 73 -10.64 -14.42 -10.93
N ALA A 74 -11.34 -13.73 -11.82
CA ALA A 74 -11.93 -12.44 -11.50
C ALA A 74 -13.17 -12.66 -10.61
N TYR A 75 -13.12 -12.19 -9.35
CA TYR A 75 -14.26 -12.18 -8.44
C TYR A 75 -15.28 -11.11 -8.84
N ALA A 76 -14.79 -9.93 -9.25
CA ALA A 76 -15.63 -8.86 -9.81
C ALA A 76 -14.78 -7.97 -10.72
N THR A 77 -15.36 -7.54 -11.85
CA THR A 77 -14.73 -6.65 -12.84
C THR A 77 -15.48 -5.34 -12.99
N GLY A 78 -14.90 -4.37 -13.72
CA GLY A 78 -15.56 -3.10 -14.02
C GLY A 78 -15.82 -2.24 -12.79
N LEU A 79 -14.97 -2.33 -11.78
CA LEU A 79 -14.93 -1.42 -10.63
C LEU A 79 -14.21 -0.13 -11.01
N GLU A 80 -14.31 0.90 -10.18
CA GLU A 80 -13.63 2.19 -10.39
C GLU A 80 -12.49 2.36 -9.38
N HIS A 81 -11.29 1.93 -9.74
CA HIS A 81 -10.08 2.05 -8.93
C HIS A 81 -10.24 1.41 -7.53
N PRO A 82 -10.54 0.09 -7.44
CA PRO A 82 -10.74 -0.62 -6.18
C PRO A 82 -9.41 -0.70 -5.42
N ARG A 83 -9.38 -0.25 -4.16
CA ARG A 83 -8.13 -0.21 -3.40
C ARG A 83 -8.15 -1.01 -2.12
N TRP A 84 -9.26 -1.03 -1.40
CA TRP A 84 -9.32 -1.74 -0.12
C TRP A 84 -10.50 -2.67 -0.06
N ILE A 85 -10.33 -3.77 0.65
CA ILE A 85 -11.32 -4.84 0.77
C ILE A 85 -11.62 -5.07 2.25
N TYR A 86 -12.89 -5.23 2.58
CA TYR A 86 -13.33 -5.69 3.87
C TYR A 86 -14.40 -6.78 3.70
N VAL A 87 -14.24 -7.90 4.40
CA VAL A 87 -15.21 -9.01 4.33
C VAL A 87 -16.12 -8.93 5.54
N LEU A 88 -17.41 -8.76 5.30
CA LEU A 88 -18.44 -8.75 6.35
C LEU A 88 -18.65 -10.14 6.96
N PRO A 89 -19.14 -10.26 8.19
CA PRO A 89 -19.36 -11.55 8.86
C PRO A 89 -20.28 -12.51 8.11
N ASN A 90 -21.21 -11.99 7.29
CA ASN A 90 -22.08 -12.79 6.44
C ASN A 90 -21.41 -13.27 5.13
N GLY A 91 -20.19 -12.83 4.84
CA GLY A 91 -19.42 -13.17 3.66
C GLY A 91 -19.48 -12.16 2.52
N ASP A 92 -20.33 -11.13 2.61
CA ASP A 92 -20.33 -10.03 1.64
C ASP A 92 -18.97 -9.32 1.62
N VAL A 93 -18.52 -8.91 0.45
CA VAL A 93 -17.24 -8.25 0.25
C VAL A 93 -17.47 -6.77 -0.02
N LEU A 94 -16.94 -5.92 0.83
CA LEU A 94 -16.96 -4.47 0.65
C LEU A 94 -15.66 -4.01 0.01
N VAL A 95 -15.78 -3.16 -1.02
CA VAL A 95 -14.66 -2.63 -1.78
C VAL A 95 -14.68 -1.11 -1.75
N ALA A 96 -13.63 -0.49 -1.25
CA ALA A 96 -13.43 0.95 -1.38
C ALA A 96 -12.96 1.27 -2.81
N GLU A 97 -13.84 1.89 -3.59
CA GLU A 97 -13.54 2.45 -4.90
C GLU A 97 -13.12 3.91 -4.72
N THR A 98 -11.81 4.17 -4.80
CA THR A 98 -11.23 5.39 -4.23
C THR A 98 -9.89 5.77 -4.86
N ASN A 99 -9.58 7.06 -4.86
CA ASN A 99 -8.26 7.60 -5.20
C ASN A 99 -7.98 8.86 -4.37
N ALA A 100 -6.77 9.43 -4.54
CA ALA A 100 -6.36 10.64 -3.84
C ALA A 100 -7.36 11.78 -4.06
N PRO A 101 -7.69 12.55 -3.01
CA PRO A 101 -8.46 13.78 -3.20
C PRO A 101 -7.66 14.79 -4.03
N PRO A 102 -8.33 15.75 -4.69
CA PRO A 102 -7.64 16.84 -5.36
C PRO A 102 -6.70 17.59 -4.40
N ARG A 103 -5.47 17.83 -4.84
CA ARG A 103 -4.46 18.52 -4.02
C ARG A 103 -3.60 19.46 -4.87
N PRO A 104 -2.97 20.49 -4.24
CA PRO A 104 -1.96 21.30 -4.91
C PRO A 104 -0.79 20.44 -5.40
N ALA A 105 -0.09 20.92 -6.43
CA ALA A 105 1.12 20.26 -6.89
C ALA A 105 2.20 20.32 -5.80
N ASP A 106 2.66 19.16 -5.34
CA ASP A 106 3.69 19.04 -4.29
C ASP A 106 5.05 19.58 -4.76
N ARG A 107 5.33 19.47 -6.05
CA ARG A 107 6.59 19.89 -6.66
C ARG A 107 6.34 20.98 -7.69
N LYS A 108 7.08 22.07 -7.56
CA LYS A 108 7.04 23.22 -8.47
C LYS A 108 8.06 23.05 -9.62
N GLY A 109 7.88 23.79 -10.70
CA GLY A 109 8.81 23.84 -11.84
C GLY A 109 8.69 22.66 -12.81
N ILE A 110 9.69 22.54 -13.70
CA ILE A 110 9.70 21.55 -14.81
C ILE A 110 9.71 20.11 -14.24
N LYS A 111 10.51 19.83 -13.19
CA LYS A 111 10.59 18.52 -12.54
C LYS A 111 9.21 18.07 -12.03
N GLY A 112 8.46 18.98 -11.41
CA GLY A 112 7.09 18.68 -10.92
C GLY A 112 6.10 18.41 -12.06
N LYS A 113 6.17 19.16 -13.16
CA LYS A 113 5.31 18.94 -14.33
C LYS A 113 5.57 17.57 -14.99
N VAL A 114 6.84 17.21 -15.19
CA VAL A 114 7.23 15.92 -15.77
C VAL A 114 6.77 14.78 -14.87
N MET A 115 7.02 14.87 -13.56
CA MET A 115 6.56 13.87 -12.60
C MET A 115 5.03 13.73 -12.61
N GLY A 116 4.29 14.84 -12.64
CA GLY A 116 2.83 14.83 -12.73
C GLY A 116 2.30 14.10 -13.97
N ILE A 117 2.92 14.29 -15.12
CA ILE A 117 2.57 13.58 -16.36
C ILE A 117 2.84 12.08 -16.21
N MET A 118 3.99 11.69 -15.64
CA MET A 118 4.35 10.29 -15.46
C MET A 118 3.43 9.58 -14.45
N MET A 119 3.09 10.24 -13.35
CA MET A 119 2.18 9.69 -12.34
C MET A 119 0.75 9.55 -12.89
N LYS A 120 0.29 10.50 -13.73
CA LYS A 120 -1.00 10.33 -14.44
C LYS A 120 -1.00 9.09 -15.34
N ARG A 121 0.10 8.85 -16.08
CA ARG A 121 0.23 7.61 -16.90
C ARG A 121 0.24 6.34 -16.05
N ALA A 122 0.59 6.42 -14.78
CA ALA A 122 0.55 5.31 -13.82
C ALA A 122 -0.82 5.09 -13.16
N GLY A 123 -1.86 5.82 -13.55
CA GLY A 123 -3.20 5.72 -12.99
C GLY A 123 -3.51 6.69 -11.85
N ALA A 124 -2.55 7.46 -11.35
CA ALA A 124 -2.76 8.42 -10.26
C ALA A 124 -3.64 9.63 -10.61
N GLY A 125 -4.09 9.73 -11.86
CA GLY A 125 -4.98 10.81 -12.33
C GLY A 125 -6.46 10.42 -12.38
N THR A 126 -6.81 9.18 -12.03
CA THR A 126 -8.19 8.72 -12.00
C THR A 126 -8.94 9.44 -10.86
N PRO A 127 -10.10 10.07 -11.12
CA PRO A 127 -10.91 10.64 -10.03
C PRO A 127 -11.33 9.59 -9.02
N SER A 128 -11.45 9.99 -7.75
CA SER A 128 -11.99 9.10 -6.71
C SER A 128 -13.49 8.89 -6.92
N ALA A 129 -13.94 7.64 -6.94
CA ALA A 129 -15.37 7.31 -6.98
C ALA A 129 -16.07 7.63 -5.65
N ASN A 130 -15.31 7.79 -4.55
CA ASN A 130 -15.80 8.20 -3.24
C ASN A 130 -16.93 7.33 -2.71
N ARG A 131 -16.85 6.02 -2.95
CA ARG A 131 -17.88 5.06 -2.54
C ARG A 131 -17.28 3.75 -2.02
N ILE A 132 -18.10 3.01 -1.30
CA ILE A 132 -17.88 1.60 -0.97
C ILE A 132 -18.94 0.79 -1.72
N THR A 133 -18.48 -0.21 -2.46
CA THR A 133 -19.32 -1.15 -3.22
C THR A 133 -19.40 -2.48 -2.49
N LEU A 134 -20.60 -3.03 -2.36
CA LEU A 134 -20.83 -4.38 -1.88
C LEU A 134 -20.88 -5.33 -3.04
N LEU A 135 -20.17 -6.44 -2.90
CA LEU A 135 -20.14 -7.58 -3.80
C LEU A 135 -20.59 -8.83 -3.02
N ARG A 136 -21.45 -9.63 -3.62
CA ARG A 136 -21.92 -10.91 -3.04
C ARG A 136 -21.83 -12.00 -4.10
N ASP A 137 -21.14 -13.06 -3.77
CA ASP A 137 -21.16 -14.35 -4.43
C ASP A 137 -22.30 -15.16 -3.80
N ALA A 138 -23.40 -15.30 -4.52
CA ALA A 138 -24.64 -15.84 -3.99
C ALA A 138 -24.73 -17.37 -4.14
N ASP A 139 -24.08 -17.94 -5.14
CA ASP A 139 -24.08 -19.39 -5.42
C ASP A 139 -22.78 -20.10 -5.02
N GLY A 140 -21.75 -19.33 -4.63
CA GLY A 140 -20.49 -19.86 -4.09
C GLY A 140 -19.50 -20.32 -5.16
N ASP A 141 -19.65 -19.86 -6.40
CA ASP A 141 -18.76 -20.23 -7.51
C ASP A 141 -17.45 -19.42 -7.55
N GLY A 142 -17.35 -18.37 -6.72
CA GLY A 142 -16.18 -17.50 -6.61
C GLY A 142 -16.23 -16.30 -7.55
N VAL A 143 -17.42 -15.97 -8.08
CA VAL A 143 -17.72 -14.74 -8.82
C VAL A 143 -18.88 -14.03 -8.14
N ALA A 144 -18.84 -12.71 -8.08
CA ALA A 144 -19.90 -11.94 -7.44
C ALA A 144 -20.99 -11.55 -8.44
N GLU A 145 -22.21 -12.11 -8.30
CA GLU A 145 -23.38 -11.79 -9.13
C GLU A 145 -24.08 -10.52 -8.66
N THR A 146 -24.08 -10.29 -7.33
CA THR A 146 -24.70 -9.11 -6.75
C THR A 146 -23.68 -8.01 -6.56
N ARG A 147 -24.03 -6.83 -7.08
CA ARG A 147 -23.25 -5.60 -6.89
C ARG A 147 -24.17 -4.45 -6.53
N SER A 148 -23.88 -3.74 -5.44
CA SER A 148 -24.62 -2.56 -5.03
C SER A 148 -23.69 -1.48 -4.44
N VAL A 149 -24.09 -0.22 -4.56
CA VAL A 149 -23.41 0.87 -3.85
C VAL A 149 -23.79 0.79 -2.39
N PHE A 150 -22.87 0.35 -1.54
CA PHE A 150 -23.08 0.19 -0.11
C PHE A 150 -23.08 1.53 0.62
N LEU A 151 -22.09 2.39 0.34
CA LEU A 151 -21.99 3.77 0.82
C LEU A 151 -21.47 4.66 -0.30
N LYS A 152 -21.93 5.90 -0.34
CA LYS A 152 -21.52 6.92 -1.31
C LYS A 152 -21.28 8.26 -0.63
N ASP A 153 -20.79 9.23 -1.41
CA ASP A 153 -20.56 10.61 -0.97
C ASP A 153 -19.56 10.69 0.19
N LEU A 154 -18.58 9.77 0.19
CA LEU A 154 -17.47 9.73 1.13
C LEU A 154 -16.30 10.60 0.63
N ASN A 155 -15.29 10.84 1.47
CA ASN A 155 -14.10 11.62 1.10
C ASN A 155 -12.87 10.73 0.95
N SER A 156 -12.65 10.17 -0.23
CA SER A 156 -11.56 9.23 -0.50
C SER A 156 -11.48 8.14 0.58
N PRO A 157 -12.53 7.32 0.75
CA PRO A 157 -12.60 6.28 1.79
C PRO A 157 -11.54 5.22 1.53
N PHE A 158 -10.98 4.64 2.61
CA PHE A 158 -10.00 3.57 2.45
C PHE A 158 -10.26 2.41 3.43
N GLY A 159 -9.84 2.54 4.68
CA GLY A 159 -9.99 1.47 5.67
C GLY A 159 -11.42 1.31 6.17
N MET A 160 -11.76 0.07 6.50
CA MET A 160 -13.07 -0.32 7.03
C MET A 160 -12.88 -1.27 8.19
N SER A 161 -13.71 -1.14 9.23
CA SER A 161 -13.71 -2.05 10.38
C SER A 161 -15.09 -2.11 11.01
N MET A 162 -15.39 -3.20 11.71
CA MET A 162 -16.68 -3.37 12.39
C MET A 162 -16.50 -3.77 13.85
N VAL A 163 -17.32 -3.19 14.73
CA VAL A 163 -17.45 -3.57 16.14
C VAL A 163 -18.91 -3.74 16.47
N GLY A 164 -19.33 -4.98 16.68
CA GLY A 164 -20.75 -5.27 16.82
C GLY A 164 -21.55 -4.87 15.59
N THR A 165 -22.47 -3.91 15.72
CA THR A 165 -23.24 -3.32 14.62
C THR A 165 -22.72 -1.95 14.19
N ASP A 166 -21.63 -1.46 14.77
CA ASP A 166 -20.99 -0.21 14.38
C ASP A 166 -19.98 -0.49 13.27
N PHE A 167 -20.25 0.04 12.10
CA PHE A 167 -19.35 -0.03 10.93
C PHE A 167 -18.59 1.28 10.81
N TYR A 168 -17.25 1.19 10.84
CA TYR A 168 -16.35 2.33 10.77
C TYR A 168 -15.70 2.41 9.39
N VAL A 169 -15.67 3.61 8.84
CA VAL A 169 -14.97 3.94 7.59
C VAL A 169 -13.96 5.03 7.89
N ALA A 170 -12.71 4.83 7.48
CA ALA A 170 -11.72 5.87 7.49
C ALA A 170 -11.72 6.57 6.13
N ASP A 171 -12.26 7.78 6.11
CA ASP A 171 -12.06 8.76 5.05
C ASP A 171 -10.65 9.36 5.16
N THR A 172 -10.22 10.09 4.15
CA THR A 172 -8.90 10.74 4.16
C THR A 172 -8.71 11.76 5.30
N ASP A 173 -9.80 12.28 5.86
CA ASP A 173 -9.84 13.38 6.83
C ASP A 173 -10.58 13.05 8.14
N ALA A 174 -11.27 11.91 8.23
CA ALA A 174 -12.05 11.57 9.42
C ALA A 174 -12.34 10.07 9.52
N ILE A 175 -12.63 9.59 10.73
CA ILE A 175 -13.34 8.31 10.93
C ILE A 175 -14.82 8.62 11.03
N ARG A 176 -15.64 7.89 10.26
CA ARG A 176 -17.09 7.90 10.31
C ARG A 176 -17.63 6.59 10.80
N ARG A 177 -18.71 6.64 11.59
CA ARG A 177 -19.44 5.49 12.10
C ARG A 177 -20.82 5.42 11.47
N PHE A 178 -21.19 4.24 11.02
CA PHE A 178 -22.51 3.90 10.48
C PHE A 178 -23.12 2.76 11.28
N LYS A 179 -24.43 2.73 11.42
CA LYS A 179 -25.12 1.54 11.96
C LYS A 179 -25.37 0.55 10.84
N TYR A 180 -24.85 -0.65 11.00
CA TYR A 180 -25.02 -1.75 10.07
C TYR A 180 -26.08 -2.74 10.59
N THR A 181 -27.02 -3.09 9.72
CA THR A 181 -27.97 -4.18 9.95
C THR A 181 -27.47 -5.40 9.17
N PRO A 182 -27.31 -6.57 9.80
CA PRO A 182 -26.84 -7.78 9.10
C PRO A 182 -27.67 -8.08 7.84
N GLY A 183 -26.96 -8.30 6.72
CA GLY A 183 -27.58 -8.54 5.41
C GLY A 183 -27.96 -7.29 4.61
N ALA A 184 -27.86 -6.10 5.20
CA ALA A 184 -28.08 -4.84 4.45
C ALA A 184 -27.08 -4.73 3.30
N THR A 185 -27.58 -4.40 2.12
CA THR A 185 -26.80 -4.18 0.89
C THR A 185 -26.50 -2.70 0.62
N THR A 186 -27.08 -1.82 1.41
CA THR A 186 -26.90 -0.36 1.34
C THR A 186 -26.97 0.23 2.73
N LEU A 187 -26.18 1.26 2.99
CA LEU A 187 -26.31 2.16 4.13
C LEU A 187 -26.57 3.57 3.64
N ASN A 188 -27.32 4.34 4.43
CA ASN A 188 -27.73 5.69 4.05
C ASN A 188 -27.22 6.74 5.03
N GLY A 189 -27.07 7.97 4.52
CA GLY A 189 -26.67 9.13 5.30
C GLY A 189 -25.15 9.30 5.42
N PRO A 190 -24.71 10.44 5.99
CA PRO A 190 -23.29 10.79 6.05
C PRO A 190 -22.52 10.06 7.16
N GLY A 191 -23.19 9.23 7.96
CA GLY A 191 -22.62 8.65 9.17
C GLY A 191 -22.35 9.69 10.26
N THR A 192 -21.98 9.21 11.45
CA THR A 192 -21.55 10.07 12.55
C THR A 192 -20.03 10.19 12.52
N LYS A 193 -19.50 11.41 12.47
CA LYS A 193 -18.05 11.64 12.61
C LYS A 193 -17.61 11.29 14.01
N VAL A 194 -16.63 10.39 14.13
CA VAL A 194 -16.02 9.96 15.39
C VAL A 194 -14.89 10.90 15.77
N VAL A 195 -13.96 11.15 14.81
CA VAL A 195 -12.78 11.98 15.03
C VAL A 195 -12.25 12.50 13.68
N ASP A 196 -11.66 13.69 13.71
CA ASP A 196 -10.89 14.22 12.56
C ASP A 196 -9.52 13.53 12.49
N LEU A 197 -9.07 13.24 11.27
CA LEU A 197 -7.75 12.67 10.99
C LEU A 197 -6.85 13.70 10.30
N PRO A 198 -5.51 13.61 10.47
CA PRO A 198 -4.59 14.48 9.75
C PRO A 198 -4.80 14.43 8.25
N ALA A 199 -5.26 15.53 7.69
CA ALA A 199 -5.44 15.77 6.27
C ALA A 199 -4.68 17.04 5.88
N GLY A 200 -5.33 17.99 5.27
CA GLY A 200 -4.78 19.27 4.90
C GLY A 200 -4.49 19.35 3.39
N PRO A 201 -3.98 20.51 2.92
CA PRO A 201 -3.98 20.79 1.48
C PRO A 201 -3.03 19.87 0.69
N ILE A 202 -1.91 19.44 1.26
CA ILE A 202 -0.96 18.56 0.55
C ILE A 202 -1.38 17.10 0.69
N ASN A 203 -1.48 16.59 1.93
CA ASN A 203 -1.91 15.21 2.25
C ASN A 203 -1.29 14.14 1.32
N HIS A 204 0.04 14.14 1.21
CA HIS A 204 0.77 13.33 0.22
C HIS A 204 0.40 11.85 0.31
N HIS A 205 0.47 11.26 1.51
CA HIS A 205 -0.05 9.93 1.80
C HIS A 205 -1.46 10.07 2.40
N TRP A 206 -2.46 10.04 1.53
CA TRP A 206 -3.84 10.35 1.85
C TRP A 206 -4.62 9.18 2.46
N THR A 207 -4.18 7.94 2.21
CA THR A 207 -4.86 6.73 2.70
C THR A 207 -4.85 6.66 4.22
N LYS A 208 -5.97 6.20 4.78
CA LYS A 208 -6.15 5.95 6.21
C LYS A 208 -6.76 4.57 6.37
N ASN A 209 -5.98 3.59 6.83
CA ASN A 209 -6.56 2.31 7.20
C ASN A 209 -7.05 2.33 8.64
N VAL A 210 -8.08 1.56 8.94
CA VAL A 210 -8.63 1.44 10.29
C VAL A 210 -8.83 -0.02 10.66
N LEU A 211 -8.43 -0.39 11.87
CA LEU A 211 -8.60 -1.72 12.44
C LEU A 211 -9.06 -1.62 13.89
N ALA A 212 -10.13 -2.32 14.24
CA ALA A 212 -10.58 -2.40 15.63
C ALA A 212 -9.63 -3.25 16.48
N SER A 213 -9.49 -2.89 17.76
CA SER A 213 -8.89 -3.78 18.76
C SER A 213 -9.68 -5.07 18.88
N ILE A 214 -9.04 -6.12 19.34
CA ILE A 214 -9.68 -7.45 19.52
C ILE A 214 -10.88 -7.37 20.46
N ASP A 215 -10.83 -6.51 21.48
CA ASP A 215 -11.92 -6.29 22.44
C ASP A 215 -12.96 -5.24 21.97
N GLY A 216 -12.75 -4.65 20.80
CA GLY A 216 -13.63 -3.64 20.19
C GLY A 216 -13.62 -2.26 20.87
N LYS A 217 -12.74 -2.01 21.85
CA LYS A 217 -12.75 -0.75 22.62
C LYS A 217 -11.90 0.35 22.00
N ARG A 218 -11.03 0.03 21.05
CA ARG A 218 -10.14 0.98 20.37
C ARG A 218 -10.16 0.74 18.88
N LEU A 219 -9.83 1.79 18.14
CA LEU A 219 -9.52 1.73 16.71
C LEU A 219 -8.06 2.15 16.50
N TYR A 220 -7.33 1.40 15.70
CA TYR A 220 -5.98 1.74 15.27
C TYR A 220 -6.04 2.26 13.84
N VAL A 221 -5.39 3.40 13.59
CA VAL A 221 -5.48 4.11 12.31
C VAL A 221 -4.10 4.40 11.77
N THR A 222 -3.83 4.00 10.54
CA THR A 222 -2.58 4.38 9.85
C THR A 222 -2.69 5.78 9.30
N VAL A 223 -1.66 6.58 9.49
CA VAL A 223 -1.53 7.92 8.92
C VAL A 223 -0.14 8.10 8.34
N GLY A 224 -0.03 8.09 7.02
CA GLY A 224 1.24 8.32 6.34
C GLY A 224 1.73 9.76 6.45
N SER A 225 3.03 9.97 6.21
CA SER A 225 3.65 11.29 6.21
C SER A 225 3.04 12.24 5.17
N ASN A 226 3.21 13.53 5.37
CA ASN A 226 2.77 14.56 4.43
C ASN A 226 3.79 14.81 3.29
N SER A 227 4.96 14.17 3.38
CA SER A 227 6.09 14.41 2.49
C SER A 227 6.99 13.17 2.40
N ASN A 228 8.03 13.21 1.58
CA ASN A 228 9.00 12.11 1.48
C ASN A 228 9.92 12.05 2.71
N ILE A 229 10.48 13.19 3.11
CA ILE A 229 11.49 13.31 4.19
C ILE A 229 11.26 14.54 5.09
N ALA A 230 10.01 14.94 5.30
CA ALA A 230 9.61 16.15 6.04
C ALA A 230 10.02 17.48 5.34
N GLU A 231 10.20 17.49 4.03
CA GLU A 231 10.56 18.67 3.23
C GLU A 231 9.52 19.79 3.27
N ASN A 232 8.29 19.49 3.71
CA ASN A 232 7.23 20.49 3.90
C ASN A 232 7.20 21.07 5.34
N GLY A 233 8.19 20.71 6.18
CA GLY A 233 8.31 21.12 7.58
C GLY A 233 7.60 20.18 8.56
N MET A 234 8.19 20.02 9.74
CA MET A 234 7.71 19.09 10.78
C MET A 234 6.34 19.43 11.35
N ASP A 235 5.93 20.70 11.32
CA ASP A 235 4.58 21.11 11.76
C ASP A 235 3.47 20.48 10.90
N ASN A 236 3.74 20.23 9.62
CA ASN A 236 2.84 19.53 8.71
C ASN A 236 2.83 18.02 8.91
N GLU A 237 3.73 17.48 9.73
CA GLU A 237 3.84 16.06 10.06
C GLU A 237 3.22 15.70 11.42
N ARG A 238 2.54 16.63 12.06
CA ARG A 238 1.89 16.39 13.37
C ARG A 238 0.86 15.26 13.25
N ASN A 239 0.99 14.23 14.11
CA ASN A 239 0.19 13.01 14.11
C ASN A 239 0.24 12.23 12.78
N ARG A 240 1.34 12.38 12.02
CA ARG A 240 1.59 11.66 10.76
C ARG A 240 2.81 10.74 10.88
N ALA A 241 3.05 9.95 9.84
CA ALA A 241 4.05 8.88 9.86
C ALA A 241 3.88 8.01 11.12
N ALA A 242 2.63 7.62 11.40
CA ALA A 242 2.23 7.08 12.69
C ALA A 242 1.06 6.09 12.56
N ILE A 243 0.90 5.28 13.59
CA ILE A 243 -0.35 4.62 13.91
C ILE A 243 -0.96 5.37 15.09
N LEU A 244 -2.20 5.82 14.91
CA LEU A 244 -2.99 6.48 15.95
C LEU A 244 -3.92 5.47 16.61
N GLU A 245 -4.11 5.61 17.91
CA GLU A 245 -5.14 4.91 18.68
C GLU A 245 -6.29 5.88 18.95
N VAL A 246 -7.51 5.44 18.67
CA VAL A 246 -8.73 6.24 18.82
C VAL A 246 -9.69 5.50 19.76
N ASP A 247 -10.25 6.23 20.71
CA ASP A 247 -11.41 5.79 21.49
C ASP A 247 -12.69 6.12 20.70
N PRO A 248 -13.42 5.11 20.17
CA PRO A 248 -14.58 5.38 19.33
C PRO A 248 -15.79 5.93 20.10
N ALA A 249 -15.81 5.86 21.43
CA ALA A 249 -16.89 6.39 22.26
C ALA A 249 -16.73 7.90 22.51
N THR A 250 -15.49 8.37 22.68
CA THR A 250 -15.19 9.77 23.03
C THR A 250 -14.61 10.58 21.86
N GLY A 251 -14.09 9.91 20.82
CA GLY A 251 -13.32 10.54 19.74
C GLY A 251 -11.91 10.97 20.14
N THR A 252 -11.46 10.61 21.34
CA THR A 252 -10.08 10.92 21.78
C THR A 252 -9.08 10.11 20.98
N LEU A 253 -8.01 10.78 20.50
CA LEU A 253 -6.93 10.13 19.77
C LEU A 253 -5.57 10.43 20.40
N ARG A 254 -4.65 9.46 20.25
CA ARG A 254 -3.23 9.61 20.61
C ARG A 254 -2.34 8.91 19.60
N VAL A 255 -1.07 9.28 19.56
CA VAL A 255 -0.06 8.53 18.80
C VAL A 255 0.22 7.23 19.55
N PHE A 256 -0.01 6.08 18.90
CA PHE A 256 0.31 4.76 19.42
C PHE A 256 1.75 4.37 19.10
N ALA A 257 2.17 4.58 17.83
CA ALA A 257 3.54 4.37 17.37
C ALA A 257 3.87 5.40 16.28
N SER A 258 5.14 5.79 16.16
CA SER A 258 5.60 6.85 15.27
C SER A 258 6.84 6.48 14.47
N GLY A 259 7.21 7.33 13.50
CA GLY A 259 8.39 7.10 12.65
C GLY A 259 8.16 6.04 11.55
N LEU A 260 6.92 5.72 11.25
CA LEU A 260 6.48 4.82 10.18
C LEU A 260 6.09 5.68 8.96
N ARG A 261 6.96 5.80 7.95
CA ARG A 261 6.77 6.78 6.87
C ARG A 261 5.38 6.74 6.25
N ASN A 262 4.95 5.61 5.75
CA ASN A 262 3.62 5.42 5.18
C ASN A 262 3.08 4.03 5.55
N PRO A 263 2.65 3.85 6.80
CA PRO A 263 1.99 2.62 7.21
C PRO A 263 0.64 2.51 6.49
N ASN A 264 0.30 1.32 6.00
CA ASN A 264 -0.91 1.10 5.22
C ASN A 264 -1.70 -0.11 5.72
N GLY A 265 -1.28 -1.33 5.39
CA GLY A 265 -1.91 -2.54 5.90
C GLY A 265 -1.79 -2.65 7.41
N LEU A 266 -2.90 -2.95 8.09
CA LEU A 266 -2.95 -3.28 9.52
C LEU A 266 -3.63 -4.63 9.70
N ALA A 267 -3.04 -5.50 10.50
CA ALA A 267 -3.64 -6.78 10.84
C ALA A 267 -3.15 -7.31 12.18
N TRP A 268 -4.01 -8.04 12.89
CA TRP A 268 -3.62 -8.80 14.07
C TRP A 268 -3.02 -10.13 13.65
N GLN A 269 -1.82 -10.44 14.13
CA GLN A 269 -1.24 -11.76 13.94
C GLN A 269 -2.05 -12.77 14.81
N PRO A 270 -2.58 -13.85 14.21
CA PRO A 270 -3.61 -14.65 14.84
C PRO A 270 -3.17 -15.40 16.11
N ASP A 271 -1.95 -15.90 16.16
CA ASP A 271 -1.47 -16.74 17.27
C ASP A 271 -0.98 -15.89 18.44
N SER A 272 -0.41 -14.71 18.18
CA SER A 272 0.19 -13.85 19.21
C SER A 272 -0.70 -12.69 19.63
N GLY A 273 -1.72 -12.32 18.83
CA GLY A 273 -2.52 -11.12 19.04
C GLY A 273 -1.73 -9.81 18.88
N VAL A 274 -0.53 -9.85 18.28
CA VAL A 274 0.31 -8.66 18.04
C VAL A 274 -0.19 -7.93 16.82
N LEU A 275 -0.25 -6.59 16.91
CA LEU A 275 -0.57 -5.72 15.78
C LEU A 275 0.63 -5.63 14.84
N TRP A 276 0.37 -5.80 13.54
CA TRP A 276 1.36 -5.67 12.46
C TRP A 276 0.95 -4.63 11.45
N THR A 277 1.94 -4.01 10.80
CA THR A 277 1.72 -3.07 9.69
C THR A 277 2.70 -3.31 8.55
N ALA A 278 2.25 -3.05 7.31
CA ALA A 278 3.11 -2.90 6.14
C ALA A 278 3.38 -1.41 5.93
N VAL A 279 4.64 -1.05 5.66
CA VAL A 279 5.12 0.33 5.53
C VAL A 279 5.80 0.52 4.18
N ASN A 280 5.33 1.49 3.42
CA ASN A 280 5.98 1.97 2.22
C ASN A 280 7.00 3.05 2.59
N GLU A 281 8.27 2.80 2.28
CA GLU A 281 9.39 3.63 2.70
C GLU A 281 9.72 4.78 1.72
N ARG A 282 10.76 5.55 2.07
CA ARG A 282 11.15 6.78 1.37
C ARG A 282 11.85 6.53 0.05
N ASP A 283 11.83 7.54 -0.79
CA ASP A 283 12.36 7.53 -2.14
C ASP A 283 13.65 8.36 -2.24
N GLU A 284 14.32 8.28 -3.40
CA GLU A 284 15.42 9.13 -3.82
C GLU A 284 16.75 8.87 -3.07
N LEU A 285 16.95 7.67 -2.51
CA LEU A 285 18.24 7.20 -1.99
C LEU A 285 18.93 6.18 -2.91
N GLY A 286 18.44 6.03 -4.14
CA GLY A 286 18.90 5.05 -5.13
C GLY A 286 17.90 3.91 -5.32
N SER A 287 18.19 3.04 -6.29
CA SER A 287 17.29 1.92 -6.64
C SER A 287 17.23 0.83 -5.56
N ASP A 288 18.24 0.71 -4.72
CA ASP A 288 18.36 -0.34 -3.70
C ASP A 288 17.95 0.10 -2.29
N LEU A 289 17.51 1.37 -2.11
CA LEU A 289 17.09 1.95 -0.85
C LEU A 289 15.81 2.79 -1.00
N VAL A 290 14.91 2.70 -0.02
CA VAL A 290 14.91 1.94 1.22
C VAL A 290 13.98 0.74 1.03
N PRO A 291 14.28 -0.45 1.58
CA PRO A 291 13.33 -1.54 1.56
C PRO A 291 12.03 -1.14 2.27
N ASP A 292 10.88 -1.36 1.62
CA ASP A 292 9.60 -1.44 2.32
C ASP A 292 9.68 -2.56 3.35
N TYR A 293 8.85 -2.53 4.36
CA TYR A 293 8.90 -3.53 5.41
C TYR A 293 7.53 -3.84 6.01
N MET A 294 7.43 -4.96 6.69
CA MET A 294 6.39 -5.22 7.66
C MET A 294 7.00 -5.37 9.05
N THR A 295 6.27 -4.92 10.07
CA THR A 295 6.78 -4.94 11.44
C THR A 295 5.65 -5.07 12.46
N SER A 296 5.98 -5.69 13.59
CA SER A 296 5.16 -5.67 14.80
C SER A 296 5.11 -4.24 15.36
N VAL A 297 3.92 -3.78 15.72
CA VAL A 297 3.71 -2.42 16.21
C VAL A 297 3.69 -2.40 17.73
N LYS A 298 4.64 -1.69 18.34
CA LYS A 298 4.76 -1.57 19.80
C LYS A 298 4.31 -0.19 20.24
N GLU A 299 3.56 -0.14 21.33
CA GLU A 299 3.13 1.12 21.94
C GLU A 299 4.32 1.99 22.34
N GLY A 300 4.27 3.29 22.00
CA GLY A 300 5.31 4.26 22.27
C GLY A 300 6.57 4.12 21.41
N ALA A 301 6.63 3.13 20.51
CA ALA A 301 7.81 2.90 19.68
C ALA A 301 8.00 3.96 18.59
N PHE A 302 9.26 4.16 18.22
CA PHE A 302 9.68 4.99 17.09
C PHE A 302 10.44 4.15 16.06
N TYR A 303 10.09 4.27 14.78
CA TYR A 303 10.62 3.44 13.67
C TYR A 303 11.51 4.22 12.69
N GLY A 304 11.96 5.42 13.06
CA GLY A 304 13.05 6.15 12.41
C GLY A 304 12.64 7.35 11.56
N TRP A 305 11.54 7.31 10.81
CA TRP A 305 11.17 8.43 9.94
C TRP A 305 10.88 9.73 10.75
N PRO A 306 11.36 10.91 10.32
CA PRO A 306 12.12 11.16 9.10
C PRO A 306 13.65 11.01 9.26
N TYR A 307 14.18 10.93 10.46
CA TYR A 307 15.60 11.09 10.79
C TYR A 307 16.48 9.92 10.41
N SER A 308 15.92 8.72 10.44
CA SER A 308 16.61 7.48 10.05
C SER A 308 15.67 6.54 9.28
N TYR A 309 16.21 5.52 8.67
CA TYR A 309 15.48 4.46 7.96
C TYR A 309 16.00 3.10 8.39
N TYR A 310 15.17 2.09 8.27
CA TYR A 310 15.45 0.70 8.63
C TYR A 310 16.22 0.58 9.96
N GLY A 311 15.65 1.17 11.02
CA GLY A 311 16.30 1.35 12.32
C GLY A 311 17.12 2.63 12.38
N GLN A 312 18.42 2.51 12.67
CA GLN A 312 19.26 3.66 13.00
C GLN A 312 20.14 4.16 11.82
N HIS A 313 19.86 3.76 10.58
CA HIS A 313 20.54 4.31 9.40
C HIS A 313 20.12 5.77 9.18
N VAL A 314 21.02 6.72 9.46
CA VAL A 314 20.71 8.16 9.43
C VAL A 314 20.40 8.63 8.02
N ASP A 315 19.27 9.30 7.82
CA ASP A 315 18.99 10.05 6.61
C ASP A 315 19.60 11.45 6.69
N THR A 316 20.78 11.62 6.10
CA THR A 316 21.54 12.87 6.17
C THR A 316 20.89 14.05 5.46
N ARG A 317 19.84 13.82 4.66
CA ARG A 317 19.08 14.85 3.96
C ARG A 317 18.16 15.63 4.89
N VAL A 318 17.73 15.03 6.01
CA VAL A 318 16.83 15.67 6.99
C VAL A 318 17.58 16.62 7.89
N LYS A 319 17.09 17.85 8.03
CA LYS A 319 17.69 18.88 8.90
C LYS A 319 16.61 19.67 9.63
N PRO A 320 16.81 19.98 10.95
CA PRO A 320 17.89 19.48 11.81
C PRO A 320 17.74 17.98 12.10
N GLN A 321 18.83 17.32 12.43
CA GLN A 321 18.84 15.94 12.89
C GLN A 321 18.34 15.82 14.35
N ASN A 322 17.87 14.62 14.72
CA ASN A 322 17.50 14.30 16.09
C ASN A 322 18.19 12.99 16.55
N PRO A 323 19.46 13.06 17.03
CA PRO A 323 20.21 11.87 17.41
C PRO A 323 19.56 11.06 18.54
N GLU A 324 18.83 11.71 19.44
CA GLU A 324 18.14 11.03 20.54
C GLU A 324 16.99 10.14 20.06
N LEU A 325 16.25 10.60 19.05
CA LEU A 325 15.22 9.77 18.41
C LEU A 325 15.83 8.67 17.54
N VAL A 326 16.91 8.98 16.81
CA VAL A 326 17.63 7.95 16.01
C VAL A 326 18.10 6.81 16.91
N ALA A 327 18.67 7.12 18.09
CA ALA A 327 19.12 6.11 19.04
C ALA A 327 17.99 5.20 19.58
N LYS A 328 16.74 5.66 19.51
CA LYS A 328 15.54 4.90 19.94
C LYS A 328 14.86 4.19 18.78
N ALA A 329 15.28 4.43 17.54
CA ALA A 329 14.63 3.86 16.37
C ALA A 329 14.75 2.34 16.34
N LEU A 330 13.62 1.66 16.26
CA LEU A 330 13.55 0.21 16.12
C LEU A 330 13.78 -0.20 14.66
N ALA A 331 14.57 -1.24 14.46
CA ALA A 331 14.65 -1.90 13.17
C ALA A 331 13.33 -2.68 12.91
N PRO A 332 12.82 -2.68 11.66
CA PRO A 332 11.69 -3.51 11.29
C PRO A 332 11.96 -5.00 11.41
N ASP A 333 10.90 -5.79 11.62
CA ASP A 333 11.02 -7.24 11.76
C ASP A 333 11.29 -7.96 10.43
N TYR A 334 10.87 -7.39 9.28
CA TYR A 334 10.98 -8.07 7.98
C TYR A 334 10.96 -7.09 6.81
N ALA A 335 11.95 -7.18 5.93
CA ALA A 335 12.03 -6.38 4.71
C ALA A 335 11.20 -7.00 3.57
N LEU A 336 10.54 -6.13 2.80
CA LEU A 336 9.67 -6.49 1.67
C LEU A 336 10.28 -6.10 0.31
N GLY A 337 11.52 -5.62 0.30
CA GLY A 337 12.25 -5.16 -0.88
C GLY A 337 12.10 -3.66 -1.16
N ALA A 338 13.13 -3.08 -1.78
CA ALA A 338 13.19 -1.65 -2.05
C ALA A 338 12.15 -1.23 -3.09
N HIS A 339 11.42 -0.15 -2.77
CA HIS A 339 10.43 0.49 -3.65
C HIS A 339 9.28 -0.40 -4.14
N THR A 340 8.96 -1.49 -3.44
CA THR A 340 7.89 -2.41 -3.87
C THR A 340 6.49 -1.80 -3.75
N ALA A 341 6.35 -0.69 -3.02
CA ALA A 341 5.09 -0.08 -2.64
C ALA A 341 4.16 -1.10 -1.96
N SER A 342 4.66 -1.71 -0.89
CA SER A 342 3.93 -2.70 -0.09
C SER A 342 2.82 -2.02 0.70
N LEU A 343 1.55 -2.36 0.42
CA LEU A 343 0.36 -1.69 0.93
C LEU A 343 -0.57 -2.64 1.71
N GLY A 344 -1.13 -3.66 1.04
CA GLY A 344 -2.04 -4.61 1.66
C GLY A 344 -1.32 -5.56 2.61
N LEU A 345 -1.97 -5.94 3.72
CA LEU A 345 -1.50 -6.93 4.68
C LEU A 345 -2.68 -7.72 5.22
N ALA A 346 -2.65 -9.04 5.10
CA ALA A 346 -3.66 -9.92 5.71
C ALA A 346 -3.01 -11.21 6.19
N PHE A 347 -3.20 -11.56 7.46
CA PHE A 347 -2.82 -12.87 7.98
C PHE A 347 -3.82 -13.93 7.57
N TYR A 348 -3.31 -15.10 7.21
CA TYR A 348 -4.13 -16.21 6.78
C TYR A 348 -4.56 -17.11 7.94
N GLN A 349 -5.86 -17.22 8.13
CA GLN A 349 -6.51 -18.12 9.10
C GLN A 349 -7.49 -19.10 8.42
N GLY A 350 -7.60 -19.02 7.11
CA GLY A 350 -8.49 -19.89 6.33
C GLY A 350 -8.03 -21.34 6.30
N LYS A 351 -8.91 -22.20 5.83
CA LYS A 351 -8.64 -23.65 5.68
C LYS A 351 -8.65 -24.09 4.20
N LEU A 352 -9.00 -23.18 3.30
CA LEU A 352 -9.12 -23.50 1.87
C LEU A 352 -7.75 -23.63 1.19
N LEU A 353 -6.86 -22.65 1.41
CA LEU A 353 -5.51 -22.71 0.85
C LEU A 353 -4.65 -23.75 1.58
N PRO A 354 -3.58 -24.27 0.96
CA PRO A 354 -2.67 -25.22 1.58
C PRO A 354 -2.22 -24.81 2.99
N ALA A 355 -2.11 -25.78 3.89
CA ALA A 355 -1.82 -25.57 5.32
C ALA A 355 -0.56 -24.74 5.60
N ARG A 356 0.43 -24.76 4.67
CA ARG A 356 1.66 -23.96 4.79
C ARG A 356 1.42 -22.45 4.85
N TYR A 357 0.26 -21.97 4.39
CA TYR A 357 -0.10 -20.55 4.46
C TYR A 357 -0.71 -20.13 5.80
N TYR A 358 -1.12 -21.07 6.65
CA TYR A 358 -1.73 -20.75 7.94
C TYR A 358 -0.78 -19.96 8.85
N GLY A 359 -1.29 -18.89 9.45
CA GLY A 359 -0.55 -18.00 10.36
C GLY A 359 0.42 -17.04 9.68
N GLY A 360 0.72 -17.20 8.39
CA GLY A 360 1.55 -16.29 7.63
C GLY A 360 0.76 -15.12 7.02
N ALA A 361 1.45 -14.21 6.37
CA ALA A 361 0.90 -12.94 5.88
C ALA A 361 0.97 -12.82 4.36
N PHE A 362 -0.16 -12.48 3.74
CA PHE A 362 -0.20 -12.01 2.35
C PHE A 362 0.03 -10.51 2.29
N VAL A 363 0.85 -10.05 1.34
CA VAL A 363 1.18 -8.64 1.13
C VAL A 363 0.98 -8.26 -0.33
N GLY A 364 0.15 -7.22 -0.57
CA GLY A 364 -0.03 -6.62 -1.88
C GLY A 364 1.08 -5.59 -2.14
N GLN A 365 1.85 -5.79 -3.21
CA GLN A 365 2.93 -4.90 -3.65
C GLN A 365 2.52 -4.15 -4.91
N HIS A 366 2.19 -2.86 -4.77
CA HIS A 366 1.64 -2.01 -5.83
C HIS A 366 2.62 -1.74 -6.97
N GLY A 367 3.90 -1.80 -6.69
CA GLY A 367 4.98 -1.66 -7.66
C GLY A 367 5.65 -0.29 -7.70
N SER A 368 6.93 -0.33 -8.03
CA SER A 368 7.84 0.81 -7.97
C SER A 368 7.59 1.86 -9.05
N TRP A 369 7.95 3.09 -8.72
CA TRP A 369 8.11 4.19 -9.66
C TRP A 369 9.57 4.71 -9.70
N ASN A 370 10.31 4.51 -8.60
CA ASN A 370 11.65 5.07 -8.34
C ASN A 370 12.75 3.98 -8.28
N ARG A 371 12.63 2.93 -9.10
CA ARG A 371 13.60 1.83 -9.16
C ARG A 371 13.82 1.34 -10.60
N ASN A 372 15.05 0.94 -10.91
CA ASN A 372 15.43 0.26 -12.14
C ASN A 372 16.31 -0.97 -11.82
N PRO A 373 15.95 -2.23 -12.21
CA PRO A 373 14.66 -2.62 -12.79
C PRO A 373 13.51 -2.39 -11.80
N ARG A 374 12.26 -2.40 -12.30
CA ARG A 374 11.08 -2.28 -11.44
C ARG A 374 10.99 -3.41 -10.43
N SER A 375 10.39 -3.13 -9.27
CA SER A 375 10.10 -4.09 -8.20
C SER A 375 8.62 -4.03 -7.79
N GLY A 376 8.15 -5.03 -7.05
CA GLY A 376 6.74 -5.15 -6.69
C GLY A 376 5.89 -5.64 -7.86
N TYR A 377 4.68 -5.09 -8.04
CA TYR A 377 3.68 -5.53 -9.03
C TYR A 377 3.33 -7.00 -8.86
N ARG A 378 3.15 -7.43 -7.62
CA ARG A 378 2.88 -8.83 -7.25
C ARG A 378 2.19 -8.93 -5.91
N VAL A 379 1.65 -10.08 -5.61
CA VAL A 379 1.26 -10.46 -4.24
C VAL A 379 2.27 -11.49 -3.75
N ILE A 380 2.78 -11.29 -2.55
CA ILE A 380 3.69 -12.21 -1.89
C ILE A 380 3.06 -12.78 -0.62
N PHE A 381 3.58 -13.92 -0.20
CA PHE A 381 3.30 -14.53 1.09
C PHE A 381 4.57 -14.54 1.93
N VAL A 382 4.48 -14.06 3.17
CA VAL A 382 5.55 -14.12 4.16
C VAL A 382 5.21 -15.24 5.15
N PRO A 383 6.00 -16.32 5.20
CA PRO A 383 5.75 -17.40 6.16
C PRO A 383 6.03 -16.94 7.59
N PHE A 384 5.28 -17.49 8.53
CA PHE A 384 5.44 -17.24 9.96
C PHE A 384 5.63 -18.55 10.73
N ALA A 385 6.46 -18.48 11.76
CA ALA A 385 6.63 -19.55 12.73
C ALA A 385 6.66 -18.96 14.14
N SER A 386 5.88 -19.52 15.05
CA SER A 386 5.76 -19.04 16.44
C SER A 386 5.46 -17.52 16.52
N GLY A 387 4.57 -17.02 15.66
CA GLY A 387 4.15 -15.62 15.63
C GLY A 387 5.16 -14.63 15.08
N ARG A 388 6.23 -15.10 14.42
CA ARG A 388 7.27 -14.27 13.79
C ARG A 388 7.52 -14.65 12.34
N PRO A 389 7.92 -13.70 11.48
CA PRO A 389 8.28 -14.00 10.10
C PRO A 389 9.44 -15.01 10.05
N ALA A 390 9.36 -15.96 9.11
CA ALA A 390 10.34 -17.05 8.96
C ALA A 390 10.62 -17.33 7.49
N GLY A 391 11.89 -17.25 7.11
CA GLY A 391 12.33 -17.55 5.73
C GLY A 391 12.07 -16.40 4.73
N MET A 392 12.24 -16.71 3.45
CA MET A 392 12.04 -15.78 2.34
C MET A 392 10.58 -15.74 1.89
N PRO A 393 10.10 -14.63 1.28
CA PRO A 393 8.75 -14.56 0.81
C PRO A 393 8.52 -15.42 -0.44
N GLU A 394 7.28 -15.92 -0.61
CA GLU A 394 6.85 -16.67 -1.78
C GLU A 394 6.01 -15.75 -2.70
N GLU A 395 6.19 -15.84 -4.02
CA GLU A 395 5.31 -15.16 -4.98
C GLU A 395 3.98 -15.92 -5.10
N ILE A 396 2.86 -15.21 -4.90
CA ILE A 396 1.50 -15.78 -4.96
C ILE A 396 0.79 -15.40 -6.24
N LEU A 397 0.85 -14.12 -6.63
CA LEU A 397 0.37 -13.62 -7.91
C LEU A 397 1.42 -12.76 -8.57
N THR A 398 1.68 -13.02 -9.85
CA THR A 398 2.61 -12.27 -10.71
C THR A 398 1.96 -11.92 -12.04
N GLY A 399 2.71 -11.37 -13.01
CA GLY A 399 2.20 -11.07 -14.35
C GLY A 399 1.43 -9.75 -14.46
N PHE A 400 1.50 -8.88 -13.45
CA PHE A 400 0.84 -7.56 -13.49
C PHE A 400 1.52 -6.53 -14.40
N VAL A 401 2.69 -6.85 -14.93
CA VAL A 401 3.44 -5.99 -15.87
C VAL A 401 3.75 -6.79 -17.12
N SER A 402 3.47 -6.21 -18.30
CA SER A 402 3.76 -6.81 -19.58
C SER A 402 5.26 -6.88 -19.87
N VAL A 403 5.66 -7.64 -20.87
CA VAL A 403 7.06 -7.73 -21.34
C VAL A 403 7.58 -6.38 -21.85
N GLU A 404 6.68 -5.50 -22.36
CA GLU A 404 6.99 -4.13 -22.79
C GLU A 404 7.09 -3.17 -21.60
N GLY A 405 6.79 -3.64 -20.38
CA GLY A 405 6.90 -2.87 -19.14
C GLY A 405 5.71 -1.94 -18.88
N LYS A 406 4.52 -2.27 -19.40
CA LYS A 406 3.26 -1.59 -19.09
C LYS A 406 2.51 -2.36 -17.99
N ALA A 407 1.75 -1.65 -17.16
CA ALA A 407 0.98 -2.26 -16.10
C ALA A 407 -0.37 -2.75 -16.63
N TYR A 408 -0.63 -4.04 -16.53
CA TYR A 408 -1.95 -4.62 -16.67
C TYR A 408 -2.79 -4.34 -15.42
N GLY A 409 -2.15 -4.41 -14.26
CA GLY A 409 -2.75 -4.20 -12.96
C GLY A 409 -1.73 -3.81 -11.90
N ARG A 410 -2.23 -3.45 -10.70
CA ARG A 410 -1.43 -3.13 -9.51
C ARG A 410 -2.11 -3.63 -8.25
N PRO A 411 -1.59 -4.66 -7.57
CA PRO A 411 -2.16 -5.16 -6.33
C PRO A 411 -2.10 -4.12 -5.20
N VAL A 412 -3.20 -3.95 -4.46
CA VAL A 412 -3.28 -3.05 -3.30
C VAL A 412 -3.74 -3.81 -2.06
N GLY A 413 -5.02 -3.77 -1.75
CA GLY A 413 -5.61 -4.44 -0.62
C GLY A 413 -5.68 -5.95 -0.83
N VAL A 414 -5.44 -6.68 0.24
CA VAL A 414 -5.62 -8.14 0.29
C VAL A 414 -6.52 -8.50 1.46
N ALA A 415 -7.39 -9.48 1.27
CA ALA A 415 -8.29 -9.97 2.30
C ALA A 415 -8.54 -11.46 2.13
N VAL A 416 -8.99 -12.16 3.17
CA VAL A 416 -9.40 -13.56 3.09
C VAL A 416 -10.92 -13.59 3.13
N ASP A 417 -11.55 -14.22 2.13
CA ASP A 417 -13.00 -14.36 2.08
C ASP A 417 -13.49 -15.41 3.09
N ARG A 418 -14.81 -15.52 3.27
CA ARG A 418 -15.42 -16.45 4.21
C ARG A 418 -15.11 -17.91 3.91
N THR A 419 -14.83 -18.25 2.66
CA THR A 419 -14.48 -19.62 2.25
C THR A 419 -13.01 -19.93 2.56
N GLY A 420 -12.19 -18.93 2.76
CA GLY A 420 -10.75 -19.03 2.96
C GLY A 420 -9.94 -18.76 1.68
N ALA A 421 -10.55 -18.26 0.61
CA ALA A 421 -9.81 -17.80 -0.58
C ALA A 421 -9.22 -16.40 -0.36
N LEU A 422 -8.13 -16.11 -1.04
CA LEU A 422 -7.51 -14.79 -1.01
C LEU A 422 -8.16 -13.87 -2.05
N LEU A 423 -8.62 -12.70 -1.61
CA LEU A 423 -9.08 -11.61 -2.48
C LEU A 423 -7.98 -10.56 -2.61
N VAL A 424 -7.83 -10.01 -3.81
CA VAL A 424 -6.81 -9.01 -4.14
C VAL A 424 -7.45 -7.87 -4.93
N ALA A 425 -7.37 -6.65 -4.41
CA ALA A 425 -7.79 -5.45 -5.14
C ALA A 425 -6.70 -5.04 -6.14
N ASP A 426 -7.11 -4.82 -7.36
CA ASP A 426 -6.26 -4.35 -8.46
C ASP A 426 -6.81 -3.00 -8.95
N ASP A 427 -6.18 -1.91 -8.51
CA ASP A 427 -6.74 -0.57 -8.68
C ASP A 427 -6.74 -0.08 -10.12
N VAL A 428 -5.71 -0.37 -10.90
CA VAL A 428 -5.65 0.05 -12.31
C VAL A 428 -6.21 -1.01 -13.27
N GLY A 429 -6.29 -2.27 -12.84
CA GLY A 429 -6.99 -3.33 -13.55
C GLY A 429 -8.52 -3.27 -13.37
N ASN A 430 -9.00 -2.50 -12.36
CA ASN A 430 -10.43 -2.37 -12.03
C ASN A 430 -11.10 -3.71 -11.71
N VAL A 431 -10.38 -4.59 -11.03
CA VAL A 431 -10.77 -5.99 -10.74
C VAL A 431 -10.52 -6.32 -9.27
N ILE A 432 -11.37 -7.14 -8.69
CA ILE A 432 -11.03 -7.96 -7.52
C ILE A 432 -10.71 -9.36 -8.02
N TRP A 433 -9.47 -9.78 -7.78
CA TRP A 433 -9.03 -11.15 -8.09
C TRP A 433 -9.29 -12.06 -6.90
N ARG A 434 -9.66 -13.33 -7.17
CA ARG A 434 -9.83 -14.38 -6.18
C ARG A 434 -8.86 -15.52 -6.44
N VAL A 435 -8.11 -15.90 -5.41
CA VAL A 435 -7.11 -16.98 -5.46
C VAL A 435 -7.60 -18.14 -4.60
N ALA A 436 -7.68 -19.31 -5.19
CA ALA A 436 -8.14 -20.55 -4.56
C ALA A 436 -7.20 -21.72 -4.96
N PRO A 437 -7.29 -22.89 -4.32
CA PRO A 437 -6.58 -24.08 -4.77
C PRO A 437 -7.02 -24.48 -6.18
N ALA A 438 -6.09 -25.02 -6.96
CA ALA A 438 -6.47 -25.72 -8.19
C ALA A 438 -7.37 -26.92 -7.84
N ALA A 439 -8.36 -27.19 -8.68
CA ALA A 439 -9.14 -28.42 -8.56
C ALA A 439 -8.18 -29.63 -8.72
N ASN A 440 -8.32 -30.62 -7.86
CA ASN A 440 -7.57 -31.88 -7.96
C ASN A 440 -8.04 -32.69 -9.16
#